data_75f081d5f12d7c8c22ed4bc9ca1c9f63
#
_entry.id   75f081d5f12d7c8c22ed4bc9ca1c9f63
#
_cell.length_a   1.000
_cell.length_b   1.000
_cell.length_c   1.000
_cell.angle_alpha   90.00
_cell.angle_beta   90.00
_cell.angle_gamma   90.00
#
_symmetry.space_group_name_H-M   'P 1'
#
loop_
_entity.id
_entity.type
_entity.pdbx_description
1 polymer ?
#
loop_
_entity_poly.entity_id
_entity_poly.type
_entity_poly.pdbx_seq_one_letter_code
_entity_poly.pdbx_strand_id
1 'polypeptide(L)'
;PGVVNFVPGNPRMIVDPCLENPDFAGVHFTGSTRVFQGLWGKIAESLPRLRSYPRIVGETGGKDFIVAHHDCDRRGLLIALLRGSFEYQGQKCSAASRAYIPESVWEGIKGEFVEEIQKITMGDPRDFTNFVTAVIDQKAFDKISGYIRAAEEDPLCDVVVGGGCDDSKGWFI
;
A
#
# COMPACT_ATOMS: atom_id res chain seq x y z
N PRO A 1 -22.37 -22.18 -15.40
CA PRO A 1 -21.15 -22.62 -14.74
C PRO A 1 -19.95 -22.34 -15.64
N GLY A 2 -18.84 -21.91 -15.04
CA GLY A 2 -17.61 -21.67 -15.81
C GLY A 2 -17.44 -20.28 -16.44
N VAL A 3 -18.40 -19.37 -16.28
CA VAL A 3 -18.30 -17.99 -16.77
C VAL A 3 -17.38 -17.15 -15.87
N VAL A 4 -17.47 -17.36 -14.55
CA VAL A 4 -16.59 -16.76 -13.55
C VAL A 4 -16.04 -17.89 -12.67
N ASN A 5 -14.73 -17.98 -12.55
CA ASN A 5 -14.06 -18.99 -11.77
C ASN A 5 -13.08 -18.32 -10.79
N PHE A 6 -13.02 -18.83 -9.56
CA PHE A 6 -12.02 -18.44 -8.57
C PHE A 6 -10.96 -19.55 -8.48
N VAL A 7 -9.71 -19.21 -8.76
CA VAL A 7 -8.59 -20.17 -8.77
C VAL A 7 -7.51 -19.67 -7.82
N PRO A 8 -7.48 -20.15 -6.57
CA PRO A 8 -6.41 -19.83 -5.63
C PRO A 8 -5.16 -20.65 -5.92
N GLY A 9 -3.98 -20.08 -5.70
CA GLY A 9 -2.72 -20.82 -5.84
C GLY A 9 -1.54 -19.93 -6.19
N ASN A 10 -0.46 -20.55 -6.63
CA ASN A 10 0.73 -19.81 -7.07
C ASN A 10 0.41 -19.01 -8.34
N PRO A 11 0.57 -17.67 -8.32
CA PRO A 11 0.20 -16.82 -9.45
C PRO A 11 0.85 -17.22 -10.78
N ARG A 12 2.11 -17.66 -10.78
CA ARG A 12 2.78 -18.08 -12.01
C ARG A 12 2.18 -19.34 -12.61
N MET A 13 1.83 -20.30 -11.76
CA MET A 13 1.19 -21.54 -12.22
C MET A 13 -0.20 -21.33 -12.80
N ILE A 14 -0.85 -20.23 -12.42
CA ILE A 14 -2.19 -19.87 -12.90
C ILE A 14 -2.08 -19.00 -14.16
N VAL A 15 -1.26 -17.96 -14.09
CA VAL A 15 -1.21 -16.92 -15.13
C VAL A 15 -0.46 -17.40 -16.38
N ASP A 16 0.65 -18.12 -16.23
CA ASP A 16 1.45 -18.52 -17.38
C ASP A 16 0.67 -19.40 -18.38
N PRO A 17 -0.08 -20.43 -17.96
CA PRO A 17 -0.95 -21.17 -18.89
C PRO A 17 -2.07 -20.33 -19.51
N CYS A 18 -2.60 -19.35 -18.80
CA CYS A 18 -3.59 -18.43 -19.37
C CYS A 18 -3.01 -17.58 -20.52
N LEU A 19 -1.77 -17.07 -20.33
CA LEU A 19 -1.09 -16.27 -21.36
C LEU A 19 -0.66 -17.09 -22.59
N GLU A 20 -0.47 -18.39 -22.43
CA GLU A 20 -0.15 -19.31 -23.51
C GLU A 20 -1.37 -19.71 -24.34
N ASN A 21 -2.57 -19.54 -23.80
CA ASN A 21 -3.80 -19.89 -24.48
C ASN A 21 -4.13 -18.89 -25.63
N PRO A 22 -4.36 -19.37 -26.87
CA PRO A 22 -4.71 -18.49 -27.99
C PRO A 22 -5.99 -17.65 -27.79
N ASP A 23 -6.88 -18.09 -26.91
CA ASP A 23 -8.13 -17.40 -26.58
C ASP A 23 -7.96 -16.36 -25.46
N PHE A 24 -6.72 -16.09 -24.98
CA PHE A 24 -6.49 -15.07 -23.98
C PHE A 24 -6.94 -13.69 -24.48
N ALA A 25 -7.97 -13.14 -23.84
CA ALA A 25 -8.66 -11.92 -24.29
C ALA A 25 -8.31 -10.68 -23.50
N GLY A 26 -7.67 -10.84 -22.34
CA GLY A 26 -7.26 -9.68 -21.55
C GLY A 26 -6.95 -9.99 -20.09
N VAL A 27 -6.45 -8.97 -19.41
CA VAL A 27 -6.14 -9.00 -17.97
C VAL A 27 -6.55 -7.69 -17.32
N HIS A 28 -7.16 -7.79 -16.16
CA HIS A 28 -7.31 -6.69 -15.22
C HIS A 28 -6.49 -7.06 -13.96
N PHE A 29 -5.37 -6.38 -13.81
CA PHE A 29 -4.40 -6.67 -12.76
C PHE A 29 -4.45 -5.60 -11.65
N THR A 30 -4.43 -6.05 -10.40
CA THR A 30 -4.18 -5.20 -9.25
C THR A 30 -3.02 -5.78 -8.45
N GLY A 31 -1.97 -4.98 -8.22
CA GLY A 31 -0.79 -5.43 -7.49
C GLY A 31 0.43 -4.55 -7.71
N SER A 32 1.63 -5.12 -7.57
CA SER A 32 2.85 -4.33 -7.68
C SER A 32 3.17 -3.93 -9.13
N THR A 33 3.67 -2.71 -9.33
CA THR A 33 4.11 -2.19 -10.64
C THR A 33 5.10 -3.12 -11.33
N ARG A 34 6.06 -3.68 -10.59
CA ARG A 34 7.04 -4.61 -11.15
C ARG A 34 6.40 -5.88 -11.73
N VAL A 35 5.40 -6.43 -11.05
CA VAL A 35 4.68 -7.61 -11.54
C VAL A 35 3.87 -7.27 -12.79
N PHE A 36 3.21 -6.12 -12.80
CA PHE A 36 2.45 -5.66 -13.96
C PHE A 36 3.34 -5.43 -15.19
N GLN A 37 4.49 -4.81 -15.02
CA GLN A 37 5.47 -4.64 -16.11
C GLN A 37 5.93 -5.98 -16.70
N GLY A 38 6.21 -6.98 -15.83
CA GLY A 38 6.56 -8.32 -16.28
C GLY A 38 5.41 -9.02 -17.01
N LEU A 39 4.17 -8.83 -16.53
CA LEU A 39 2.98 -9.36 -17.17
C LEU A 39 2.77 -8.77 -18.58
N TRP A 40 2.93 -7.43 -18.70
CA TRP A 40 2.83 -6.73 -19.98
C TRP A 40 3.86 -7.25 -20.98
N GLY A 41 5.12 -7.43 -20.56
CA GLY A 41 6.16 -8.01 -21.42
C GLY A 41 5.79 -9.40 -21.95
N LYS A 42 5.31 -10.29 -21.05
CA LYS A 42 4.87 -11.64 -21.46
C LYS A 42 3.68 -11.61 -22.43
N ILE A 43 2.75 -10.69 -22.24
CA ILE A 43 1.60 -10.51 -23.16
C ILE A 43 2.10 -10.05 -24.52
N ALA A 44 3.03 -9.10 -24.58
CA ALA A 44 3.59 -8.63 -25.84
C ALA A 44 4.31 -9.75 -26.60
N GLU A 45 5.07 -10.59 -25.92
CA GLU A 45 5.72 -11.78 -26.51
C GLU A 45 4.70 -12.83 -27.01
N SER A 46 3.52 -12.86 -26.44
CA SER A 46 2.45 -13.81 -26.78
C SER A 46 1.59 -13.37 -27.98
N LEU A 47 1.62 -12.09 -28.36
CA LEU A 47 0.76 -11.53 -29.42
C LEU A 47 0.70 -12.35 -30.71
N PRO A 48 1.82 -12.90 -31.26
CA PRO A 48 1.74 -13.67 -32.50
C PRO A 48 0.92 -14.96 -32.42
N ARG A 49 0.66 -15.45 -31.19
CA ARG A 49 -0.10 -16.68 -30.93
C ARG A 49 -1.57 -16.45 -30.62
N LEU A 50 -1.92 -15.21 -30.26
CA LEU A 50 -3.26 -14.86 -29.81
C LEU A 50 -4.21 -14.63 -30.99
N ARG A 51 -5.46 -15.04 -30.84
CA ARG A 51 -6.51 -14.83 -31.84
C ARG A 51 -6.99 -13.38 -31.96
N SER A 52 -6.77 -12.59 -30.91
CA SER A 52 -7.12 -11.16 -30.89
C SER A 52 -6.17 -10.40 -29.98
N TYR A 53 -6.12 -9.08 -30.14
CA TYR A 53 -5.35 -8.21 -29.23
C TYR A 53 -5.99 -8.19 -27.84
N PRO A 54 -5.26 -8.58 -26.78
CA PRO A 54 -5.81 -8.61 -25.44
C PRO A 54 -5.95 -7.19 -24.87
N ARG A 55 -6.94 -7.00 -24.02
CA ARG A 55 -7.12 -5.78 -23.24
C ARG A 55 -6.31 -5.88 -21.97
N ILE A 56 -5.56 -4.81 -21.66
CA ILE A 56 -4.68 -4.75 -20.48
C ILE A 56 -5.09 -3.57 -19.62
N VAL A 57 -5.50 -3.86 -18.38
CA VAL A 57 -5.78 -2.86 -17.35
C VAL A 57 -4.90 -3.16 -16.14
N GLY A 58 -4.14 -2.17 -15.68
CA GLY A 58 -3.24 -2.30 -14.53
C GLY A 58 -3.51 -1.26 -13.48
N GLU A 59 -3.91 -1.72 -12.31
CA GLU A 59 -3.99 -0.94 -11.08
C GLU A 59 -2.78 -1.30 -10.20
N THR A 60 -1.87 -0.36 -10.04
CA THR A 60 -0.60 -0.60 -9.34
C THR A 60 -0.43 0.31 -8.13
N GLY A 61 0.75 0.28 -7.49
CA GLY A 61 1.03 1.09 -6.33
C GLY A 61 1.03 2.59 -6.63
N GLY A 62 0.54 3.38 -5.67
CA GLY A 62 0.55 4.84 -5.70
C GLY A 62 1.47 5.45 -4.65
N LYS A 63 1.73 6.73 -4.79
CA LYS A 63 2.45 7.61 -3.85
C LYS A 63 1.63 8.87 -3.63
N ASP A 64 0.40 8.68 -3.13
CA ASP A 64 -0.55 9.74 -2.92
C ASP A 64 -0.11 10.68 -1.79
N PHE A 65 -0.59 11.89 -1.82
CA PHE A 65 -0.13 12.93 -0.92
C PHE A 65 -1.26 13.87 -0.48
N ILE A 66 -1.03 14.55 0.62
CA ILE A 66 -1.90 15.62 1.14
C ILE A 66 -1.17 16.94 0.97
N VAL A 67 -1.84 17.95 0.42
CA VAL A 67 -1.37 19.35 0.40
C VAL A 67 -2.31 20.18 1.24
N ALA A 68 -1.80 20.81 2.29
CA ALA A 68 -2.56 21.69 3.15
C ALA A 68 -2.34 23.16 2.76
N HIS A 69 -3.41 23.95 2.77
CA HIS A 69 -3.32 25.40 2.66
C HIS A 69 -3.22 26.03 4.06
N HIS A 70 -2.68 27.24 4.18
CA HIS A 70 -2.44 27.89 5.47
C HIS A 70 -3.73 28.18 6.26
N ASP A 71 -4.88 28.30 5.60
CA ASP A 71 -6.21 28.52 6.20
C ASP A 71 -7.11 27.28 6.19
N CYS A 72 -6.52 26.09 6.02
CA CYS A 72 -7.27 24.84 6.03
C CYS A 72 -7.90 24.56 7.41
N ASP A 73 -8.99 23.77 7.41
CA ASP A 73 -9.53 23.22 8.65
C ASP A 73 -8.51 22.25 9.27
N ARG A 74 -7.92 22.67 10.40
CA ARG A 74 -6.87 21.92 11.10
C ARG A 74 -7.36 20.56 11.61
N ARG A 75 -8.61 20.49 12.09
CA ARG A 75 -9.19 19.22 12.55
C ARG A 75 -9.45 18.25 11.39
N GLY A 76 -9.97 18.76 10.29
CA GLY A 76 -10.13 17.99 9.07
C GLY A 76 -8.80 17.48 8.52
N LEU A 77 -7.76 18.33 8.53
CA LEU A 77 -6.39 17.93 8.15
C LEU A 77 -5.84 16.83 9.07
N LEU A 78 -6.00 16.97 10.38
CA LEU A 78 -5.55 15.95 11.34
C LEU A 78 -6.17 14.57 11.04
N ILE A 79 -7.49 14.54 10.86
CA ILE A 79 -8.21 13.30 10.55
C ILE A 79 -7.76 12.72 9.20
N ALA A 80 -7.57 13.58 8.19
CA ALA A 80 -7.09 13.16 6.87
C ALA A 80 -5.68 12.55 6.93
N LEU A 81 -4.78 13.14 7.72
CA LEU A 81 -3.44 12.61 7.94
C LEU A 81 -3.47 11.24 8.62
N LEU A 82 -4.25 11.10 9.70
CA LEU A 82 -4.35 9.85 10.45
C LEU A 82 -4.97 8.74 9.60
N ARG A 83 -6.14 8.96 9.05
CA ARG A 83 -6.84 7.93 8.29
C ARG A 83 -6.20 7.66 6.94
N GLY A 84 -5.76 8.70 6.25
CA GLY A 84 -5.13 8.58 4.93
C GLY A 84 -3.82 7.81 4.97
N SER A 85 -3.05 7.93 6.06
CA SER A 85 -1.73 7.28 6.18
C SER A 85 -1.78 5.90 6.84
N PHE A 86 -2.60 5.71 7.88
CA PHE A 86 -2.51 4.52 8.74
C PHE A 86 -3.65 3.53 8.59
N GLU A 87 -4.78 3.91 7.99
CA GLU A 87 -5.89 2.99 7.78
C GLU A 87 -5.44 1.79 6.95
N TYR A 88 -5.80 0.58 7.43
CA TYR A 88 -5.37 -0.68 6.84
C TYR A 88 -3.82 -0.81 6.75
N GLN A 89 -3.10 -0.33 7.79
CA GLN A 89 -1.63 -0.32 7.86
C GLN A 89 -0.95 0.43 6.69
N GLY A 90 -1.64 1.42 6.10
CA GLY A 90 -1.16 2.12 4.91
C GLY A 90 -1.06 1.24 3.64
N GLN A 91 -1.60 0.03 3.66
CA GLN A 91 -1.51 -0.94 2.56
C GLN A 91 -2.60 -0.70 1.50
N LYS A 92 -2.72 0.53 1.02
CA LYS A 92 -3.64 0.94 -0.05
C LYS A 92 -2.84 1.59 -1.18
N CYS A 93 -3.28 1.42 -2.42
CA CYS A 93 -2.73 2.15 -3.57
C CYS A 93 -2.88 3.67 -3.40
N SER A 94 -3.89 4.12 -2.65
CA SER A 94 -4.25 5.52 -2.36
C SER A 94 -3.84 6.00 -0.96
N ALA A 95 -3.04 5.25 -0.19
CA ALA A 95 -2.59 5.69 1.12
C ALA A 95 -1.71 6.94 1.00
N ALA A 96 -1.98 7.94 1.85
CA ALA A 96 -1.19 9.16 1.89
C ALA A 96 0.21 8.87 2.48
N SER A 97 1.19 8.79 1.61
CA SER A 97 2.59 8.51 1.98
C SER A 97 3.44 9.77 2.11
N ARG A 98 2.85 10.94 1.88
CA ARG A 98 3.49 12.25 1.98
C ARG A 98 2.47 13.33 2.32
N ALA A 99 2.90 14.33 3.10
CA ALA A 99 2.11 15.53 3.35
C ALA A 99 2.95 16.78 3.18
N TYR A 100 2.40 17.79 2.53
CA TYR A 100 2.99 19.12 2.39
C TYR A 100 2.15 20.08 3.21
N ILE A 101 2.68 20.49 4.34
CA ILE A 101 1.97 21.27 5.35
C ILE A 101 2.76 22.55 5.63
N PRO A 102 2.15 23.75 5.57
CA PRO A 102 2.80 24.99 5.98
C PRO A 102 3.28 24.88 7.43
N GLU A 103 4.47 25.40 7.74
CA GLU A 103 5.08 25.35 9.08
C GLU A 103 4.11 25.86 10.16
N SER A 104 3.43 26.98 9.92
CA SER A 104 2.48 27.57 10.87
C SER A 104 1.25 26.69 11.14
N VAL A 105 0.87 25.83 10.19
CA VAL A 105 -0.20 24.84 10.38
C VAL A 105 0.34 23.63 11.13
N TRP A 106 1.52 23.15 10.73
CA TRP A 106 2.18 21.99 11.35
C TRP A 106 2.44 22.22 12.84
N GLU A 107 3.06 23.34 13.21
CA GLU A 107 3.29 23.70 14.60
C GLU A 107 1.99 23.74 15.44
N GLY A 108 0.89 24.10 14.80
CA GLY A 108 -0.42 24.15 15.47
C GLY A 108 -1.12 22.82 15.65
N ILE A 109 -0.72 21.78 14.92
CA ILE A 109 -1.37 20.43 14.97
C ILE A 109 -0.43 19.32 15.43
N LYS A 110 0.88 19.53 15.41
CA LYS A 110 1.90 18.48 15.67
C LYS A 110 1.67 17.76 16.98
N GLY A 111 1.42 18.50 18.07
CA GLY A 111 1.17 17.90 19.38
C GLY A 111 -0.03 16.96 19.39
N GLU A 112 -1.17 17.44 18.92
CA GLU A 112 -2.40 16.67 18.82
C GLU A 112 -2.24 15.46 17.86
N PHE A 113 -1.52 15.65 16.75
CA PHE A 113 -1.23 14.57 15.80
C PHE A 113 -0.43 13.43 16.44
N VAL A 114 0.62 13.75 17.20
CA VAL A 114 1.42 12.76 17.94
C VAL A 114 0.58 12.03 18.98
N GLU A 115 -0.24 12.76 19.75
CA GLU A 115 -1.12 12.17 20.75
C GLU A 115 -2.14 11.22 20.13
N GLU A 116 -2.74 11.59 19.00
CA GLU A 116 -3.71 10.73 18.30
C GLU A 116 -3.05 9.48 17.71
N ILE A 117 -1.83 9.57 17.17
CA ILE A 117 -1.08 8.38 16.72
C ILE A 117 -0.78 7.45 17.89
N GLN A 118 -0.39 7.97 19.04
CA GLN A 118 -0.12 7.16 20.23
C GLN A 118 -1.35 6.43 20.78
N LYS A 119 -2.56 6.91 20.47
CA LYS A 119 -3.83 6.25 20.82
C LYS A 119 -4.23 5.14 19.85
N ILE A 120 -3.56 5.04 18.69
CA ILE A 120 -3.85 3.98 17.72
C ILE A 120 -3.54 2.63 18.34
N THR A 121 -4.58 1.81 18.44
CA THR A 121 -4.45 0.43 18.93
C THR A 121 -4.04 -0.50 17.80
N MET A 122 -3.12 -1.41 18.08
CA MET A 122 -2.60 -2.38 17.14
C MET A 122 -2.68 -3.80 17.72
N GLY A 123 -3.21 -4.77 16.95
CA GLY A 123 -3.32 -6.12 17.45
C GLY A 123 -4.07 -7.09 16.53
N ASP A 124 -4.68 -8.10 17.14
CA ASP A 124 -5.41 -9.17 16.46
C ASP A 124 -6.62 -8.61 15.67
N PRO A 125 -6.80 -8.96 14.38
CA PRO A 125 -7.93 -8.50 13.57
C PRO A 125 -9.30 -8.99 14.04
N ARG A 126 -9.36 -9.98 14.92
CA ARG A 126 -10.61 -10.44 15.55
C ARG A 126 -11.10 -9.52 16.66
N ASP A 127 -10.21 -8.68 17.19
CA ASP A 127 -10.54 -7.63 18.15
C ASP A 127 -10.76 -6.31 17.41
N PHE A 128 -12.03 -5.95 17.20
CA PHE A 128 -12.44 -4.75 16.47
C PHE A 128 -12.12 -3.43 17.18
N THR A 129 -11.56 -3.46 18.39
CA THR A 129 -11.01 -2.26 19.04
C THR A 129 -9.65 -1.86 18.46
N ASN A 130 -8.97 -2.78 17.76
CA ASN A 130 -7.72 -2.48 17.07
C ASN A 130 -7.98 -1.72 15.77
N PHE A 131 -7.36 -0.55 15.64
CA PHE A 131 -7.42 0.26 14.43
C PHE A 131 -6.52 -0.30 13.32
N VAL A 132 -5.33 -0.79 13.68
CA VAL A 132 -4.38 -1.41 12.76
C VAL A 132 -4.03 -2.83 13.21
N THR A 133 -3.64 -3.65 12.25
CA THR A 133 -3.24 -5.04 12.47
C THR A 133 -1.85 -5.32 11.87
N ALA A 134 -1.46 -6.58 11.71
CA ALA A 134 -0.20 -6.92 11.09
C ALA A 134 -0.18 -6.56 9.59
N VAL A 135 1.00 -6.26 9.04
CA VAL A 135 1.19 -6.16 7.59
C VAL A 135 1.11 -7.55 6.95
N ILE A 136 0.96 -7.59 5.61
CA ILE A 136 0.51 -8.77 4.89
C ILE A 136 1.44 -10.00 5.00
N ASP A 137 2.74 -9.80 5.02
CA ASP A 137 3.74 -10.89 5.07
C ASP A 137 5.10 -10.41 5.60
N GLN A 138 6.00 -11.36 5.84
CA GLN A 138 7.38 -11.11 6.25
C GLN A 138 8.12 -10.16 5.30
N LYS A 139 7.91 -10.32 4.01
CA LYS A 139 8.58 -9.48 3.01
C LYS A 139 8.16 -8.01 3.10
N ALA A 140 6.89 -7.75 3.38
CA ALA A 140 6.40 -6.41 3.64
C ALA A 140 6.99 -5.86 4.94
N PHE A 141 7.01 -6.67 6.00
CA PHE A 141 7.63 -6.31 7.28
C PHE A 141 9.11 -5.93 7.12
N ASP A 142 9.92 -6.78 6.49
CA ASP A 142 11.36 -6.55 6.28
C ASP A 142 11.61 -5.28 5.47
N LYS A 143 10.80 -5.06 4.44
CA LYS A 143 10.91 -3.88 3.59
C LYS A 143 10.57 -2.60 4.35
N ILE A 144 9.47 -2.58 5.10
CA ILE A 144 8.99 -1.37 5.78
C ILE A 144 9.91 -1.06 6.96
N SER A 145 10.27 -2.05 7.78
CA SER A 145 11.21 -1.88 8.88
C SER A 145 12.59 -1.41 8.40
N GLY A 146 13.00 -1.83 7.20
CA GLY A 146 14.21 -1.33 6.56
C GLY A 146 14.14 0.16 6.23
N TYR A 147 13.00 0.65 5.74
CA TYR A 147 12.81 2.09 5.49
C TYR A 147 12.74 2.91 6.78
N ILE A 148 12.14 2.37 7.84
CA ILE A 148 12.09 3.03 9.15
C ILE A 148 13.51 3.21 9.69
N ARG A 149 14.32 2.15 9.72
CA ARG A 149 15.73 2.23 10.12
C ARG A 149 16.54 3.23 9.29
N ALA A 150 16.33 3.22 7.98
CA ALA A 150 17.01 4.18 7.11
C ALA A 150 16.62 5.64 7.44
N ALA A 151 15.37 5.90 7.81
CA ALA A 151 14.92 7.22 8.23
C ALA A 151 15.51 7.63 9.62
N GLU A 152 15.64 6.67 10.53
CA GLU A 152 16.27 6.90 11.85
C GLU A 152 17.77 7.21 11.72
N GLU A 153 18.44 6.63 10.74
CA GLU A 153 19.87 6.83 10.47
C GLU A 153 20.16 8.07 9.61
N ASP A 154 19.16 8.62 8.93
CA ASP A 154 19.34 9.79 8.04
C ASP A 154 19.27 11.09 8.85
N PRO A 155 20.36 11.88 8.91
CA PRO A 155 20.37 13.13 9.64
C PRO A 155 19.43 14.22 9.11
N LEU A 156 18.83 14.02 7.94
CA LEU A 156 17.82 14.91 7.35
C LEU A 156 16.38 14.50 7.69
N CYS A 157 16.22 13.42 8.44
CA CYS A 157 14.91 12.89 8.83
C CYS A 157 14.72 12.98 10.34
N ASP A 158 13.56 13.45 10.77
CA ASP A 158 13.09 13.37 12.15
C ASP A 158 11.95 12.34 12.26
N VAL A 159 12.14 11.27 13.00
CA VAL A 159 11.07 10.35 13.35
C VAL A 159 10.24 10.96 14.48
N VAL A 160 9.14 11.58 14.12
CA VAL A 160 8.31 12.37 15.06
C VAL A 160 7.59 11.46 16.06
N VAL A 161 7.11 10.28 15.60
CA VAL A 161 6.38 9.32 16.43
C VAL A 161 6.34 7.95 15.72
N GLY A 162 6.26 6.87 16.48
CA GLY A 162 6.19 5.50 15.95
C GLY A 162 7.58 4.93 15.64
N GLY A 163 7.67 4.08 14.61
CA GLY A 163 8.91 3.41 14.19
C GLY A 163 9.14 2.05 14.84
N GLY A 164 8.35 1.67 15.85
CA GLY A 164 8.46 0.36 16.48
C GLY A 164 8.02 -0.78 15.55
N CYS A 165 8.78 -1.88 15.55
CA CYS A 165 8.48 -3.07 14.76
C CYS A 165 8.58 -4.31 15.65
N ASP A 166 7.60 -5.24 15.57
CA ASP A 166 7.57 -6.49 16.35
C ASP A 166 7.05 -7.65 15.48
N ASP A 167 7.89 -8.64 15.25
CA ASP A 167 7.55 -9.87 14.51
C ASP A 167 7.44 -11.11 15.40
N SER A 168 7.45 -10.94 16.72
CA SER A 168 7.41 -12.05 17.68
C SER A 168 6.09 -12.83 17.69
N LYS A 169 4.97 -12.17 17.34
CA LYS A 169 3.61 -12.75 17.28
C LYS A 169 2.92 -12.53 15.92
N GLY A 170 3.43 -11.62 15.14
CA GLY A 170 2.90 -11.22 13.85
C GLY A 170 3.70 -10.03 13.32
N TRP A 171 3.53 -9.69 12.08
CA TRP A 171 4.30 -8.63 11.42
C TRP A 171 3.74 -7.24 11.74
N PHE A 172 3.94 -6.77 12.97
CA PHE A 172 3.42 -5.49 13.46
C PHE A 172 4.43 -4.35 13.25
N ILE A 173 3.95 -3.23 12.70
CA ILE A 173 4.73 -2.02 12.44
C ILE A 173 3.92 -0.79 12.81
#